data_137cdea55c3981b19ea4b77f85b1ae51
#
_entry.id   137cdea55c3981b19ea4b77f85b1ae51
#
_cell.length_a   1.000
_cell.length_b   1.000
_cell.length_c   1.000
_cell.angle_alpha   90.00
_cell.angle_beta   90.00
_cell.angle_gamma   90.00
#
_symmetry.space_group_name_H-M   'P 1'
#
loop_
_entity.id
_entity.type
_entity.pdbx_description
1 polymer ?
#
loop_
_entity_poly.entity_id
_entity_poly.type
_entity_poly.pdbx_seq_one_letter_code
_entity_poly.pdbx_strand_id
1 'polypeptide(L)'
;MPAKRRLIVSCVAALALSLLAGGGIAGRPTPGQDAVDGAAPGPRRAAGDTAHGAYLDYGPDGVSRMAELSRWLGGAELRVGHTYLPGDLWVNIEGAPAFLESWAEWKRADADRMFVLNVPMLERNEERVPDGQVRALLRAGAAGEYDDHFTRLAERLVGLGVPETVIVLGWEMNGTTYTHRCGPDPASWKAYWERIVTAMRAVPGQEFRFDFTPSRGRDAVPWTECYPGDDVVDIVGMDSYDQPPGETFDDQVNDPYGLQKHVDFAAEHGKPISFPEWGLFRNGDNPEYMRRMLEWIDRHEPLYQTVTDYCPHGVWQCTSNPRSSEVFRSMMTELAAPDAPSPDPTPTATDTPDPTPTPSEPVPSPSAPSPAAPSLSAPSPSATDTPSPGAGAGPSGRWCVSVPFAQWLGPWLREREICFRH
;
A
#
# COMPACT_ATOMS: atom_id res chain seq x y z
N MET A 1 -19.36 62.79 5.89
CA MET A 1 -20.77 63.15 6.23
C MET A 1 -21.64 62.99 4.99
N PRO A 2 -22.89 62.56 5.01
CA PRO A 2 -23.65 61.76 5.98
C PRO A 2 -24.14 60.42 5.29
N ALA A 3 -24.70 59.48 5.86
CA ALA A 3 -25.51 59.07 6.97
C ALA A 3 -26.39 57.85 6.55
N LYS A 4 -26.34 56.87 7.37
CA LYS A 4 -27.39 55.91 7.82
C LYS A 4 -28.66 55.68 6.98
N ARG A 5 -29.00 54.39 6.78
CA ARG A 5 -30.32 53.87 7.22
C ARG A 5 -30.31 52.35 7.38
N ARG A 6 -30.65 51.95 8.60
CA ARG A 6 -31.08 50.59 8.99
C ARG A 6 -32.53 50.41 8.59
N LEU A 7 -32.94 49.19 8.26
CA LEU A 7 -34.33 48.77 8.46
C LEU A 7 -34.33 47.29 8.93
N ILE A 8 -34.84 47.15 10.13
CA ILE A 8 -35.25 45.91 10.82
C ILE A 8 -36.72 45.71 10.47
N VAL A 9 -37.15 44.54 10.11
CA VAL A 9 -38.55 44.10 10.29
C VAL A 9 -38.56 42.68 10.77
N SER A 10 -39.17 42.52 11.92
CA SER A 10 -39.45 41.30 12.71
C SER A 10 -40.81 40.71 12.40
N CYS A 11 -40.96 39.46 12.88
CA CYS A 11 -42.21 38.77 13.32
C CYS A 11 -43.16 38.26 12.22
N VAL A 12 -43.76 37.10 12.33
CA VAL A 12 -44.65 36.57 13.42
C VAL A 12 -44.82 35.04 13.26
N ALA A 13 -44.87 34.35 14.37
CA ALA A 13 -45.27 32.96 14.53
C ALA A 13 -46.82 32.85 14.43
N ALA A 14 -47.31 31.67 14.03
CA ALA A 14 -48.67 31.25 14.35
C ALA A 14 -48.74 29.74 14.54
N LEU A 15 -48.98 29.34 15.80
CA LEU A 15 -49.49 28.04 16.24
C LEU A 15 -51.00 27.93 15.87
N ALA A 16 -51.40 26.72 15.50
CA ALA A 16 -52.81 26.29 15.69
C ALA A 16 -52.86 24.80 16.04
N LEU A 17 -53.20 24.54 17.29
CA LEU A 17 -53.73 23.26 17.78
C LEU A 17 -55.18 23.11 17.31
N SER A 18 -55.56 21.86 16.97
CA SER A 18 -56.96 21.40 17.11
C SER A 18 -57.01 19.92 17.40
N LEU A 19 -57.43 19.60 18.62
CA LEU A 19 -57.93 18.32 19.09
C LEU A 19 -59.39 18.17 18.66
N LEU A 20 -59.81 16.99 18.23
CA LEU A 20 -61.12 16.43 18.58
C LEU A 20 -61.13 14.88 18.39
N ALA A 21 -61.69 14.22 19.37
CA ALA A 21 -61.81 12.79 19.55
C ALA A 21 -63.02 12.21 18.79
N GLY A 22 -62.96 10.92 18.48
CA GLY A 22 -64.10 10.11 18.04
C GLY A 22 -63.70 8.66 17.87
N GLY A 23 -64.20 7.79 18.75
CA GLY A 23 -63.88 6.37 18.82
C GLY A 23 -64.60 5.50 17.79
N GLY A 24 -64.11 4.29 17.57
CA GLY A 24 -64.77 3.20 16.82
C GLY A 24 -63.91 1.95 16.82
N ILE A 25 -64.52 0.86 17.17
CA ILE A 25 -64.01 -0.45 17.55
C ILE A 25 -63.63 -1.31 16.36
N ALA A 26 -62.61 -2.17 16.55
CA ALA A 26 -62.36 -3.50 16.01
C ALA A 26 -61.92 -3.66 14.55
N GLY A 27 -60.76 -4.26 14.40
CA GLY A 27 -60.26 -4.92 13.21
C GLY A 27 -58.74 -5.01 13.26
N ARG A 28 -58.23 -6.16 13.68
CA ARG A 28 -56.83 -6.51 13.65
C ARG A 28 -56.44 -6.88 12.22
N PRO A 29 -55.55 -6.19 11.53
CA PRO A 29 -54.79 -6.75 10.42
C PRO A 29 -53.42 -7.13 10.92
N THR A 30 -52.93 -8.30 10.48
CA THR A 30 -51.58 -8.78 10.50
C THR A 30 -50.61 -7.76 9.92
N PRO A 31 -49.40 -7.59 10.50
CA PRO A 31 -48.41 -6.72 9.91
C PRO A 31 -47.89 -7.33 8.60
N GLY A 32 -48.18 -6.68 7.48
CA GLY A 32 -47.48 -6.85 6.23
C GLY A 32 -46.04 -6.43 6.44
N GLN A 33 -45.11 -7.31 6.08
CA GLN A 33 -43.72 -7.00 5.94
C GLN A 33 -43.60 -6.09 4.73
N ASP A 34 -43.33 -4.81 4.93
CA ASP A 34 -42.77 -3.95 3.93
C ASP A 34 -41.35 -4.45 3.68
N ALA A 35 -41.17 -5.10 2.53
CA ALA A 35 -39.86 -5.44 2.00
C ALA A 35 -39.15 -4.13 1.70
N VAL A 36 -38.23 -3.73 2.55
CA VAL A 36 -37.19 -2.79 2.22
C VAL A 36 -36.29 -3.56 1.21
N ASP A 37 -36.28 -3.14 -0.05
CA ASP A 37 -35.31 -3.58 -1.03
C ASP A 37 -33.92 -3.20 -0.52
N GLY A 38 -33.36 -4.06 0.30
CA GLY A 38 -31.95 -4.07 0.61
C GLY A 38 -31.22 -4.61 -0.60
N ALA A 39 -30.42 -3.76 -1.24
CA ALA A 39 -29.45 -4.20 -2.20
C ALA A 39 -28.72 -5.41 -1.60
N ALA A 40 -28.71 -6.52 -2.32
CA ALA A 40 -28.02 -7.73 -1.90
C ALA A 40 -26.55 -7.37 -1.67
N PRO A 41 -25.95 -7.68 -0.52
CA PRO A 41 -24.51 -7.52 -0.36
C PRO A 41 -23.84 -8.35 -1.45
N GLY A 42 -22.92 -7.73 -2.19
CA GLY A 42 -22.10 -8.43 -3.16
C GLY A 42 -21.48 -9.68 -2.54
N PRO A 43 -21.06 -10.66 -3.33
CA PRO A 43 -20.53 -11.91 -2.83
C PRO A 43 -19.44 -11.64 -1.79
N ARG A 44 -19.70 -12.07 -0.53
CA ARG A 44 -18.65 -12.06 0.49
C ARG A 44 -17.55 -12.97 -0.03
N ARG A 45 -16.34 -12.41 -0.21
CA ARG A 45 -15.14 -13.21 -0.37
C ARG A 45 -15.12 -14.28 0.73
N ALA A 46 -14.77 -15.51 0.34
CA ALA A 46 -14.41 -16.53 1.30
C ALA A 46 -13.25 -16.00 2.16
N ALA A 47 -13.30 -16.19 3.48
CA ALA A 47 -12.16 -15.94 4.35
C ALA A 47 -10.99 -16.78 3.82
N GLY A 48 -9.83 -16.13 3.56
CA GLY A 48 -8.63 -16.80 3.06
C GLY A 48 -8.20 -16.43 1.62
N ASP A 49 -8.87 -15.47 0.95
CA ASP A 49 -8.54 -15.12 -0.44
C ASP A 49 -7.87 -13.74 -0.55
N THR A 50 -6.57 -13.68 -0.19
CA THR A 50 -5.74 -12.49 -0.42
C THR A 50 -5.68 -12.15 -1.90
N ALA A 51 -5.97 -10.90 -2.28
CA ALA A 51 -5.80 -10.46 -3.65
C ALA A 51 -4.32 -10.15 -3.92
N HIS A 52 -3.73 -10.85 -4.87
CA HIS A 52 -2.32 -10.67 -5.26
C HIS A 52 -2.18 -9.72 -6.43
N GLY A 53 -1.12 -8.89 -6.39
CA GLY A 53 -0.77 -7.98 -7.46
C GLY A 53 0.68 -7.53 -7.44
N ALA A 54 0.97 -6.50 -8.22
CA ALA A 54 2.30 -5.91 -8.29
C ALA A 54 2.24 -4.45 -8.74
N TYR A 55 3.21 -3.65 -8.30
CA TYR A 55 3.56 -2.41 -8.97
C TYR A 55 4.65 -2.70 -10.01
N LEU A 56 4.36 -2.51 -11.28
CA LEU A 56 5.24 -2.87 -12.40
C LEU A 56 5.71 -1.67 -13.23
N ASP A 57 4.87 -0.67 -13.37
CA ASP A 57 5.12 0.62 -14.04
C ASP A 57 3.85 1.48 -14.02
N TYR A 58 3.96 2.68 -14.60
CA TYR A 58 2.84 3.60 -14.79
C TYR A 58 2.06 3.29 -16.08
N GLY A 59 0.80 3.74 -16.13
CA GLY A 59 0.00 3.77 -17.35
C GLY A 59 -0.11 2.45 -18.13
N PRO A 60 -0.16 2.52 -19.47
CA PRO A 60 -0.33 1.34 -20.33
C PRO A 60 0.78 0.30 -20.17
N ASP A 61 2.02 0.73 -19.89
CA ASP A 61 3.16 -0.17 -19.70
C ASP A 61 2.97 -1.03 -18.45
N GLY A 62 2.51 -0.43 -17.33
CA GLY A 62 2.18 -1.16 -16.11
C GLY A 62 1.09 -2.21 -16.38
N VAL A 63 0.02 -1.83 -17.06
CA VAL A 63 -1.08 -2.74 -17.42
C VAL A 63 -0.61 -3.90 -18.29
N SER A 64 0.22 -3.64 -19.30
CA SER A 64 0.73 -4.71 -20.19
C SER A 64 1.59 -5.71 -19.43
N ARG A 65 2.40 -5.24 -18.50
CA ARG A 65 3.29 -6.05 -17.66
C ARG A 65 2.53 -6.93 -16.66
N MET A 66 1.32 -6.55 -16.24
CA MET A 66 0.47 -7.43 -15.41
C MET A 66 0.22 -8.78 -16.12
N ALA A 67 -0.13 -8.76 -17.39
CA ALA A 67 -0.34 -9.99 -18.16
C ALA A 67 0.97 -10.76 -18.41
N GLU A 68 2.09 -10.08 -18.51
CA GLU A 68 3.41 -10.71 -18.68
C GLU A 68 3.89 -11.37 -17.40
N LEU A 69 3.72 -10.71 -16.24
CA LEU A 69 4.03 -11.26 -14.92
C LEU A 69 3.17 -12.50 -14.64
N SER A 70 1.85 -12.43 -14.89
CA SER A 70 0.95 -13.59 -14.76
C SER A 70 1.44 -14.79 -15.58
N ARG A 71 1.85 -14.59 -16.83
CA ARG A 71 2.42 -15.65 -17.68
C ARG A 71 3.73 -16.20 -17.09
N TRP A 72 4.60 -15.35 -16.58
CA TRP A 72 5.84 -15.78 -15.93
C TRP A 72 5.58 -16.59 -14.65
N LEU A 73 4.50 -16.30 -13.93
CA LEU A 73 4.00 -17.04 -12.77
C LEU A 73 3.19 -18.31 -13.15
N GLY A 74 3.29 -18.78 -14.39
CA GLY A 74 2.59 -20.00 -14.79
C GLY A 74 1.09 -19.83 -15.03
N GLY A 75 0.61 -18.61 -15.16
CA GLY A 75 -0.81 -18.28 -15.33
C GLY A 75 -1.53 -17.89 -14.02
N ALA A 76 -0.78 -17.65 -12.93
CA ALA A 76 -1.35 -17.16 -11.70
C ALA A 76 -2.15 -15.88 -11.92
N GLU A 77 -3.34 -15.82 -11.32
CA GLU A 77 -4.21 -14.68 -11.45
C GLU A 77 -3.72 -13.51 -10.58
N LEU A 78 -3.44 -12.37 -11.23
CA LEU A 78 -3.11 -11.11 -10.56
C LEU A 78 -4.32 -10.20 -10.57
N ARG A 79 -4.94 -10.04 -9.41
CA ARG A 79 -6.20 -9.31 -9.26
C ARG A 79 -6.02 -7.86 -8.81
N VAL A 80 -4.81 -7.46 -8.39
CA VAL A 80 -4.54 -6.09 -7.93
C VAL A 80 -3.63 -5.37 -8.90
N GLY A 81 -4.15 -4.34 -9.54
CA GLY A 81 -3.37 -3.36 -10.31
C GLY A 81 -3.03 -2.18 -9.42
N HIS A 82 -1.75 -1.85 -9.32
CA HIS A 82 -1.25 -0.80 -8.44
C HIS A 82 -0.45 0.23 -9.25
N THR A 83 -0.74 1.52 -9.00
CA THR A 83 0.01 2.63 -9.58
C THR A 83 -0.04 3.87 -8.70
N TYR A 84 0.73 4.90 -9.07
CA TYR A 84 0.88 6.15 -8.31
C TYR A 84 0.47 7.34 -9.17
N LEU A 85 -0.12 8.35 -8.55
CA LEU A 85 -0.20 9.68 -9.15
C LEU A 85 1.14 10.41 -8.95
N PRO A 86 1.68 11.09 -9.97
CA PRO A 86 2.84 11.95 -9.78
C PRO A 86 2.52 13.08 -8.80
N GLY A 87 3.42 13.28 -7.83
CA GLY A 87 3.24 14.27 -6.76
C GLY A 87 3.97 15.59 -7.00
N ASP A 88 4.34 15.91 -8.23
CA ASP A 88 5.09 17.11 -8.58
C ASP A 88 4.21 18.37 -8.64
N LEU A 89 3.00 18.26 -9.24
CA LEU A 89 2.05 19.32 -9.44
C LEU A 89 0.62 18.87 -9.10
N TRP A 90 -0.21 19.80 -8.62
CA TRP A 90 -1.63 19.55 -8.34
C TRP A 90 -2.40 18.94 -9.51
N VAL A 91 -2.16 19.41 -10.75
CA VAL A 91 -2.82 18.87 -11.94
C VAL A 91 -2.54 17.37 -12.14
N ASN A 92 -1.40 16.87 -11.70
CA ASN A 92 -1.06 15.45 -11.76
C ASN A 92 -1.73 14.67 -10.62
N ILE A 93 -1.79 15.25 -9.43
CA ILE A 93 -2.51 14.68 -8.26
C ILE A 93 -4.02 14.60 -8.55
N GLU A 94 -4.58 15.53 -9.31
CA GLU A 94 -5.98 15.49 -9.80
C GLU A 94 -6.22 14.34 -10.81
N GLY A 95 -5.20 13.55 -11.14
CA GLY A 95 -5.31 12.42 -12.06
C GLY A 95 -5.47 12.84 -13.52
N ALA A 96 -4.99 14.04 -13.93
CA ALA A 96 -5.06 14.52 -15.31
C ALA A 96 -4.36 13.64 -16.36
N PRO A 97 -3.28 12.94 -16.04
CA PRO A 97 -2.60 12.07 -17.00
C PRO A 97 -3.48 10.95 -17.53
N ALA A 98 -3.38 10.70 -18.84
CA ALA A 98 -4.16 9.66 -19.54
C ALA A 98 -3.85 8.23 -19.04
N PHE A 99 -2.78 8.04 -18.25
CA PHE A 99 -2.44 6.71 -17.71
C PHE A 99 -3.51 6.11 -16.78
N LEU A 100 -4.36 6.92 -16.14
CA LEU A 100 -5.48 6.40 -15.35
C LEU A 100 -6.51 5.68 -16.21
N GLU A 101 -6.69 6.08 -17.46
CA GLU A 101 -7.64 5.45 -18.37
C GLU A 101 -7.32 3.97 -18.60
N SER A 102 -6.04 3.63 -18.82
CA SER A 102 -5.61 2.24 -19.03
C SER A 102 -5.82 1.36 -17.80
N TRP A 103 -5.58 1.90 -16.59
CA TRP A 103 -5.85 1.18 -15.35
C TRP A 103 -7.35 1.02 -15.08
N ALA A 104 -8.14 2.05 -15.39
CA ALA A 104 -9.59 1.98 -15.31
C ALA A 104 -10.18 0.96 -16.28
N GLU A 105 -9.69 0.91 -17.52
CA GLU A 105 -10.06 -0.12 -18.50
C GLU A 105 -9.69 -1.52 -18.01
N TRP A 106 -8.48 -1.68 -17.50
CA TRP A 106 -8.02 -2.95 -16.92
C TRP A 106 -8.93 -3.40 -15.77
N LYS A 107 -9.29 -2.51 -14.84
CA LYS A 107 -10.19 -2.83 -13.72
C LYS A 107 -11.59 -3.22 -14.21
N ARG A 108 -12.18 -2.45 -15.13
CA ARG A 108 -13.53 -2.72 -15.65
C ARG A 108 -13.64 -3.99 -16.49
N ALA A 109 -12.52 -4.48 -17.03
CA ALA A 109 -12.50 -5.72 -17.83
C ALA A 109 -12.79 -6.96 -17.00
N ASP A 110 -12.70 -6.89 -15.66
CA ASP A 110 -12.95 -7.99 -14.75
C ASP A 110 -13.43 -7.44 -13.39
N ALA A 111 -14.59 -7.91 -12.93
CA ALA A 111 -15.20 -7.45 -11.67
C ALA A 111 -14.37 -7.81 -10.43
N ASP A 112 -13.62 -8.93 -10.48
CA ASP A 112 -12.81 -9.43 -9.36
C ASP A 112 -11.48 -8.67 -9.23
N ARG A 113 -11.12 -7.82 -10.18
CA ARG A 113 -9.94 -6.96 -10.11
C ARG A 113 -10.14 -5.82 -9.12
N MET A 114 -9.05 -5.44 -8.48
CA MET A 114 -8.95 -4.29 -7.57
C MET A 114 -7.98 -3.27 -8.16
N PHE A 115 -8.36 -2.01 -8.15
CA PHE A 115 -7.46 -0.91 -8.52
C PHE A 115 -6.99 -0.20 -7.26
N VAL A 116 -5.67 -0.16 -7.05
CA VAL A 116 -4.99 0.50 -5.93
C VAL A 116 -4.23 1.70 -6.47
N LEU A 117 -4.47 2.88 -5.89
CA LEU A 117 -3.90 4.13 -6.35
C LEU A 117 -3.24 4.88 -5.20
N ASN A 118 -1.91 5.06 -5.27
CA ASN A 118 -1.18 5.93 -4.34
C ASN A 118 -1.42 7.39 -4.71
N VAL A 119 -1.92 8.16 -3.75
CA VAL A 119 -2.30 9.56 -3.92
C VAL A 119 -1.48 10.44 -2.98
N PRO A 120 -0.61 11.32 -3.50
CA PRO A 120 0.09 12.31 -2.69
C PRO A 120 -0.90 13.30 -2.07
N MET A 121 -0.72 13.68 -0.80
CA MET A 121 -1.55 14.70 -0.17
C MET A 121 -1.13 16.13 -0.53
N LEU A 122 0.11 16.33 -1.00
CA LEU A 122 0.68 17.63 -1.34
C LEU A 122 1.49 17.56 -2.62
N GLU A 123 1.50 18.65 -3.39
CA GLU A 123 2.44 18.80 -4.51
C GLU A 123 3.90 18.93 -4.03
N ARG A 124 4.84 18.87 -4.95
CA ARG A 124 6.28 18.88 -4.68
C ARG A 124 6.66 17.77 -3.71
N ASN A 125 6.01 16.61 -3.88
CA ASN A 125 6.01 15.54 -2.89
C ASN A 125 7.41 15.01 -2.55
N GLU A 126 8.35 15.03 -3.50
CA GLU A 126 9.71 14.51 -3.35
C GLU A 126 10.81 15.59 -3.36
N GLU A 127 10.42 16.87 -3.30
CA GLU A 127 11.38 17.99 -3.42
C GLU A 127 12.08 18.38 -2.12
N ARG A 128 11.99 17.57 -1.06
CA ARG A 128 12.60 17.85 0.26
C ARG A 128 12.20 19.21 0.83
N VAL A 129 10.93 19.53 0.75
CA VAL A 129 10.36 20.76 1.30
C VAL A 129 10.69 20.85 2.81
N PRO A 130 11.24 21.97 3.30
CA PRO A 130 11.61 22.10 4.72
C PRO A 130 10.42 21.97 5.67
N ASP A 131 10.62 21.40 6.87
CA ASP A 131 9.56 21.14 7.86
C ASP A 131 8.69 22.34 8.20
N GLY A 132 9.29 23.55 8.26
CA GLY A 132 8.52 24.78 8.51
C GLY A 132 7.50 25.07 7.39
N GLN A 133 7.84 24.76 6.14
CA GLN A 133 6.92 24.90 5.02
C GLN A 133 5.90 23.75 5.01
N VAL A 134 6.33 22.50 5.25
CA VAL A 134 5.42 21.36 5.39
C VAL A 134 4.35 21.64 6.44
N ARG A 135 4.74 22.16 7.60
CA ARG A 135 3.79 22.55 8.66
C ARG A 135 2.75 23.57 8.18
N ALA A 136 3.19 24.56 7.40
CA ALA A 136 2.29 25.55 6.85
C ALA A 136 1.30 24.94 5.82
N LEU A 137 1.80 24.05 4.94
CA LEU A 137 1.00 23.34 3.95
C LEU A 137 -0.02 22.39 4.61
N LEU A 138 0.38 21.66 5.64
CA LEU A 138 -0.53 20.79 6.39
C LEU A 138 -1.66 21.58 7.07
N ARG A 139 -1.36 22.75 7.61
CA ARG A 139 -2.38 23.65 8.20
C ARG A 139 -3.33 24.22 7.16
N ALA A 140 -2.82 24.57 5.98
CA ALA A 140 -3.62 25.02 4.84
C ALA A 140 -4.58 23.92 4.38
N GLY A 141 -4.06 22.68 4.24
CA GLY A 141 -4.88 21.51 3.93
C GLY A 141 -5.93 21.21 5.01
N ALA A 142 -5.57 21.27 6.29
CA ALA A 142 -6.51 21.12 7.41
C ALA A 142 -7.59 22.23 7.43
N ALA A 143 -7.29 23.40 6.89
CA ALA A 143 -8.27 24.47 6.70
C ALA A 143 -9.14 24.31 5.44
N GLY A 144 -8.88 23.32 4.59
CA GLY A 144 -9.67 22.99 3.39
C GLY A 144 -9.21 23.70 2.11
N GLU A 145 -8.01 24.32 2.11
CA GLU A 145 -7.51 25.04 0.93
C GLU A 145 -7.29 24.14 -0.30
N TYR A 146 -7.19 22.81 -0.12
CA TYR A 146 -6.89 21.86 -1.18
C TYR A 146 -8.03 20.87 -1.48
N ASP A 147 -9.19 21.02 -0.86
CA ASP A 147 -10.34 20.12 -1.03
C ASP A 147 -10.75 19.93 -2.49
N ASP A 148 -10.72 21.02 -3.27
CA ASP A 148 -11.10 21.01 -4.69
C ASP A 148 -10.26 20.09 -5.57
N HIS A 149 -8.97 19.88 -5.23
CA HIS A 149 -8.09 18.99 -5.98
C HIS A 149 -8.53 17.53 -5.82
N PHE A 150 -8.87 17.13 -4.61
CA PHE A 150 -9.33 15.76 -4.29
C PHE A 150 -10.76 15.50 -4.76
N THR A 151 -11.61 16.52 -4.74
CA THR A 151 -12.94 16.44 -5.36
C THR A 151 -12.82 16.15 -6.86
N ARG A 152 -11.94 16.86 -7.58
CA ARG A 152 -11.70 16.59 -9.02
C ARG A 152 -11.13 15.20 -9.28
N LEU A 153 -10.21 14.71 -8.43
CA LEU A 153 -9.73 13.34 -8.55
C LEU A 153 -10.85 12.33 -8.38
N ALA A 154 -11.70 12.52 -7.35
CA ALA A 154 -12.82 11.63 -7.09
C ALA A 154 -13.83 11.62 -8.24
N GLU A 155 -14.23 12.81 -8.74
CA GLU A 155 -15.10 12.95 -9.91
C GLU A 155 -14.52 12.24 -11.14
N ARG A 156 -13.20 12.31 -11.34
CA ARG A 156 -12.52 11.65 -12.45
C ARG A 156 -12.55 10.13 -12.31
N LEU A 157 -12.25 9.58 -11.14
CA LEU A 157 -12.27 8.13 -10.90
C LEU A 157 -13.68 7.57 -11.07
N VAL A 158 -14.71 8.26 -10.56
CA VAL A 158 -16.12 7.90 -10.79
C VAL A 158 -16.45 7.98 -12.27
N GLY A 159 -16.05 9.06 -12.96
CA GLY A 159 -16.28 9.27 -14.41
C GLY A 159 -15.57 8.21 -15.28
N LEU A 160 -14.44 7.67 -14.84
CA LEU A 160 -13.74 6.56 -15.48
C LEU A 160 -14.38 5.19 -15.19
N GLY A 161 -15.40 5.13 -14.33
CA GLY A 161 -16.10 3.89 -13.97
C GLY A 161 -15.30 2.98 -13.04
N VAL A 162 -14.53 3.56 -12.12
CA VAL A 162 -13.79 2.85 -11.06
C VAL A 162 -14.08 3.46 -9.68
N PRO A 163 -15.38 3.51 -9.28
CA PRO A 163 -15.79 4.16 -8.04
C PRO A 163 -15.27 3.46 -6.78
N GLU A 164 -14.92 2.17 -6.87
CA GLU A 164 -14.42 1.33 -5.76
C GLU A 164 -12.88 1.30 -5.65
N THR A 165 -12.20 2.28 -6.25
CA THR A 165 -10.73 2.40 -6.14
C THR A 165 -10.29 2.43 -4.69
N VAL A 166 -9.24 1.67 -4.34
CA VAL A 166 -8.53 1.79 -3.07
C VAL A 166 -7.55 2.96 -3.18
N ILE A 167 -7.71 3.93 -2.30
CA ILE A 167 -6.87 5.14 -2.25
C ILE A 167 -5.84 4.96 -1.14
N VAL A 168 -4.58 4.74 -1.50
CA VAL A 168 -3.44 4.76 -0.59
C VAL A 168 -3.02 6.24 -0.45
N LEU A 169 -3.59 6.90 0.56
CA LEU A 169 -3.47 8.34 0.71
C LEU A 169 -2.24 8.71 1.54
N GLY A 170 -1.31 9.47 0.98
CA GLY A 170 -0.17 10.00 1.71
C GLY A 170 0.69 8.93 2.39
N TRP A 171 1.06 7.89 1.65
CA TRP A 171 1.84 6.74 2.13
C TRP A 171 3.18 7.12 2.76
N GLU A 172 3.76 6.24 3.59
CA GLU A 172 5.05 6.41 4.28
C GLU A 172 5.18 7.75 5.04
N MET A 173 4.07 8.25 5.57
CA MET A 173 3.98 9.55 6.24
C MET A 173 4.82 9.67 7.50
N ASN A 174 5.22 8.56 8.09
CA ASN A 174 6.07 8.50 9.29
C ASN A 174 7.55 8.74 9.00
N GLY A 175 7.94 8.81 7.72
CA GLY A 175 9.30 9.08 7.25
C GLY A 175 9.63 10.57 7.08
N THR A 176 10.76 10.81 6.39
CA THR A 176 11.26 12.16 6.09
C THR A 176 11.26 12.50 4.62
N THR A 177 10.96 11.55 3.74
CA THR A 177 11.12 11.66 2.29
C THR A 177 10.11 12.60 1.66
N TYR A 178 8.83 12.43 2.00
CA TYR A 178 7.74 13.09 1.29
C TYR A 178 7.35 14.43 1.90
N THR A 179 6.81 15.33 1.08
CA THR A 179 6.25 16.61 1.55
C THR A 179 5.01 16.36 2.42
N HIS A 180 4.24 15.32 2.16
CA HIS A 180 3.09 14.93 2.98
C HIS A 180 3.43 14.19 4.28
N ARG A 181 4.70 14.22 4.75
CA ARG A 181 5.08 13.58 6.02
C ARG A 181 4.37 14.18 7.24
N CYS A 182 4.04 13.32 8.18
CA CYS A 182 3.27 13.66 9.37
C CYS A 182 4.09 14.41 10.45
N GLY A 183 5.38 14.06 10.61
CA GLY A 183 6.22 14.50 11.71
C GLY A 183 6.24 16.01 12.01
N PRO A 184 6.22 16.92 11.00
CA PRO A 184 6.22 18.37 11.27
C PRO A 184 5.00 18.90 12.01
N ASP A 185 3.80 18.32 11.81
CA ASP A 185 2.56 18.71 12.49
C ASP A 185 1.53 17.56 12.43
N PRO A 186 1.61 16.54 13.31
CA PRO A 186 0.72 15.38 13.27
C PRO A 186 -0.76 15.74 13.43
N ALA A 187 -1.07 16.77 14.21
CA ALA A 187 -2.46 17.18 14.41
C ALA A 187 -3.07 17.75 13.12
N SER A 188 -2.34 18.64 12.44
CA SER A 188 -2.79 19.19 11.15
C SER A 188 -2.78 18.13 10.04
N TRP A 189 -1.85 17.16 10.09
CA TRP A 189 -1.81 16.05 9.14
C TRP A 189 -3.08 15.21 9.21
N LYS A 190 -3.49 14.80 10.43
CA LYS A 190 -4.73 14.03 10.64
C LYS A 190 -5.97 14.79 10.21
N ALA A 191 -6.06 16.06 10.58
CA ALA A 191 -7.19 16.91 10.17
C ALA A 191 -7.22 17.09 8.62
N TYR A 192 -6.06 17.17 7.97
CA TYR A 192 -6.00 17.26 6.51
C TYR A 192 -6.40 15.95 5.83
N TRP A 193 -5.95 14.79 6.37
CA TRP A 193 -6.43 13.49 5.90
C TRP A 193 -7.97 13.41 5.95
N GLU A 194 -8.57 13.74 7.10
CA GLU A 194 -10.02 13.75 7.28
C GLU A 194 -10.73 14.66 6.26
N ARG A 195 -10.15 15.83 5.97
CA ARG A 195 -10.66 16.75 4.95
C ARG A 195 -10.67 16.11 3.56
N ILE A 196 -9.58 15.50 3.16
CA ILE A 196 -9.47 14.82 1.86
C ILE A 196 -10.52 13.71 1.75
N VAL A 197 -10.60 12.83 2.74
CA VAL A 197 -11.58 11.73 2.75
C VAL A 197 -13.01 12.28 2.67
N THR A 198 -13.31 13.34 3.42
CA THR A 198 -14.63 13.99 3.40
C THR A 198 -14.94 14.55 2.01
N ALA A 199 -14.00 15.27 1.40
CA ALA A 199 -14.17 15.86 0.06
C ALA A 199 -14.41 14.77 -1.01
N MET A 200 -13.62 13.69 -0.98
CA MET A 200 -13.76 12.58 -1.93
C MET A 200 -15.06 11.81 -1.72
N ARG A 201 -15.44 11.53 -0.47
CA ARG A 201 -16.69 10.85 -0.13
C ARG A 201 -17.95 11.66 -0.42
N ALA A 202 -17.83 12.97 -0.58
CA ALA A 202 -18.95 13.84 -0.98
C ALA A 202 -19.33 13.70 -2.47
N VAL A 203 -18.47 13.10 -3.29
CA VAL A 203 -18.74 12.92 -4.73
C VAL A 203 -19.78 11.81 -4.94
N PRO A 204 -20.89 12.07 -5.63
CA PRO A 204 -21.93 11.07 -5.83
C PRO A 204 -21.45 9.86 -6.63
N GLY A 205 -21.83 8.67 -6.19
CA GLY A 205 -21.53 7.41 -6.88
C GLY A 205 -20.14 6.84 -6.57
N GLN A 206 -19.37 7.44 -5.66
CA GLN A 206 -18.12 6.91 -5.18
C GLN A 206 -18.34 5.78 -4.17
N GLU A 207 -17.41 4.83 -4.13
CA GLU A 207 -17.33 3.70 -3.19
C GLU A 207 -15.87 3.48 -2.77
N PHE A 208 -15.08 4.57 -2.68
CA PHE A 208 -13.66 4.51 -2.36
C PHE A 208 -13.41 3.91 -1.00
N ARG A 209 -12.30 3.19 -0.90
CA ARG A 209 -11.72 2.74 0.37
C ARG A 209 -10.39 3.42 0.59
N PHE A 210 -10.19 3.95 1.79
CA PHE A 210 -8.98 4.69 2.16
C PHE A 210 -8.05 3.81 2.97
N ASP A 211 -6.82 3.65 2.46
CA ASP A 211 -5.78 2.83 3.04
C ASP A 211 -4.73 3.72 3.70
N PHE A 212 -4.56 3.54 5.02
CA PHE A 212 -3.54 4.22 5.83
C PHE A 212 -2.29 3.36 5.84
N THR A 213 -1.27 3.77 5.10
CA THR A 213 -0.08 2.98 4.79
C THR A 213 1.21 3.66 5.26
N PRO A 214 1.68 3.41 6.48
CA PRO A 214 3.00 3.83 6.92
C PRO A 214 4.12 2.94 6.36
N SER A 215 5.36 3.46 6.37
CA SER A 215 6.58 2.64 6.34
C SER A 215 6.67 1.77 7.60
N ARG A 216 7.14 0.53 7.45
CA ARG A 216 7.44 -0.37 8.57
C ARG A 216 8.46 0.25 9.52
N GLY A 217 8.21 0.07 10.81
CA GLY A 217 9.08 0.56 11.87
C GLY A 217 8.75 1.98 12.34
N ARG A 218 9.58 2.51 13.21
CA ARG A 218 9.39 3.86 13.78
C ARG A 218 9.63 4.95 12.75
N ASP A 219 10.67 4.80 11.93
CA ASP A 219 11.21 5.81 11.03
C ASP A 219 11.45 7.16 11.75
N ALA A 220 10.95 8.30 11.26
CA ALA A 220 11.10 9.59 11.91
C ALA A 220 10.15 9.76 13.11
N VAL A 221 8.94 9.22 13.04
CA VAL A 221 7.94 9.23 14.11
C VAL A 221 7.21 7.89 14.17
N PRO A 222 6.71 7.48 15.35
CA PRO A 222 5.80 6.33 15.43
C PRO A 222 4.60 6.56 14.50
N TRP A 223 4.36 5.65 13.56
CA TRP A 223 3.27 5.81 12.60
C TRP A 223 1.88 5.86 13.26
N THR A 224 1.72 5.26 14.44
CA THR A 224 0.48 5.33 15.22
C THR A 224 0.12 6.75 15.66
N GLU A 225 1.09 7.67 15.75
CA GLU A 225 0.83 9.07 16.05
C GLU A 225 0.14 9.80 14.88
N CYS A 226 0.29 9.26 13.67
CA CYS A 226 -0.29 9.80 12.44
C CYS A 226 -1.68 9.23 12.14
N TYR A 227 -2.16 8.22 12.85
CA TYR A 227 -3.45 7.58 12.56
C TYR A 227 -4.60 8.57 12.70
N PRO A 228 -5.39 8.82 11.62
CA PRO A 228 -6.41 9.88 11.62
C PRO A 228 -7.73 9.46 12.27
N GLY A 229 -7.93 8.17 12.51
CA GLY A 229 -9.13 7.63 13.18
C GLY A 229 -9.96 6.67 12.31
N ASP A 230 -10.79 5.88 12.98
CA ASP A 230 -11.52 4.76 12.39
C ASP A 230 -12.59 5.18 11.37
N ASP A 231 -13.14 6.38 11.52
CA ASP A 231 -14.20 6.89 10.66
C ASP A 231 -13.72 7.21 9.23
N VAL A 232 -12.42 7.47 9.08
CA VAL A 232 -11.80 7.90 7.82
C VAL A 232 -10.78 6.92 7.26
N VAL A 233 -10.50 5.82 7.95
CA VAL A 233 -9.62 4.73 7.51
C VAL A 233 -10.45 3.47 7.30
N ASP A 234 -10.35 2.86 6.12
CA ASP A 234 -11.05 1.62 5.80
C ASP A 234 -10.11 0.41 5.85
N ILE A 235 -8.81 0.62 5.62
CA ILE A 235 -7.76 -0.40 5.58
C ILE A 235 -6.53 0.15 6.30
N VAL A 236 -5.84 -0.69 7.06
CA VAL A 236 -4.52 -0.37 7.63
C VAL A 236 -3.47 -1.13 6.84
N GLY A 237 -2.73 -0.40 6.01
CA GLY A 237 -1.63 -0.91 5.20
C GLY A 237 -0.28 -0.82 5.89
N MET A 238 0.73 -1.38 5.24
CA MET A 238 2.13 -1.21 5.61
C MET A 238 3.05 -1.43 4.41
N ASP A 239 3.91 -0.46 4.13
CA ASP A 239 5.01 -0.62 3.19
C ASP A 239 6.19 -1.27 3.90
N SER A 240 6.60 -2.45 3.44
CA SER A 240 7.60 -3.29 4.11
C SER A 240 8.67 -3.77 3.15
N TYR A 241 9.82 -3.13 3.19
CA TYR A 241 10.99 -3.54 2.44
C TYR A 241 12.04 -4.24 3.31
N ASP A 242 12.89 -5.08 2.69
CA ASP A 242 13.99 -5.78 3.35
C ASP A 242 15.12 -4.82 3.75
N GLN A 243 14.90 -4.12 4.85
CA GLN A 243 15.80 -3.13 5.45
C GLN A 243 15.55 -2.97 6.95
N PRO A 244 16.50 -2.36 7.71
CA PRO A 244 17.84 -1.92 7.31
C PRO A 244 18.79 -3.10 7.06
N PRO A 245 20.03 -2.82 6.59
CA PRO A 245 21.02 -3.89 6.37
C PRO A 245 21.30 -4.70 7.63
N GLY A 246 21.23 -6.04 7.50
CA GLY A 246 21.56 -6.98 8.56
C GLY A 246 20.43 -7.34 9.51
N GLU A 247 19.26 -6.72 9.42
CA GLU A 247 18.06 -7.17 10.12
C GLU A 247 17.54 -8.48 9.52
N THR A 248 17.14 -9.39 10.40
CA THR A 248 16.42 -10.61 10.02
C THR A 248 14.92 -10.33 9.86
N PHE A 249 14.19 -11.25 9.25
CA PHE A 249 12.73 -11.12 9.18
C PHE A 249 12.08 -11.13 10.58
N ASP A 250 12.64 -11.89 11.53
CA ASP A 250 12.13 -11.89 12.90
C ASP A 250 12.35 -10.55 13.62
N ASP A 251 13.46 -9.86 13.33
CA ASP A 251 13.67 -8.48 13.81
C ASP A 251 12.60 -7.56 13.24
N GLN A 252 12.29 -7.66 11.94
CA GLN A 252 11.26 -6.86 11.27
C GLN A 252 9.84 -7.14 11.79
N VAL A 253 9.55 -8.39 12.18
CA VAL A 253 8.28 -8.76 12.83
C VAL A 253 8.17 -8.10 14.20
N ASN A 254 9.24 -8.17 15.01
CA ASN A 254 9.24 -7.74 16.40
C ASN A 254 9.67 -6.28 16.64
N ASP A 255 10.00 -5.54 15.60
CA ASP A 255 10.27 -4.10 15.67
C ASP A 255 9.09 -3.38 16.36
N PRO A 256 9.31 -2.40 17.25
CA PRO A 256 8.24 -1.69 17.99
C PRO A 256 7.08 -1.17 17.14
N TYR A 257 7.31 -0.86 15.87
CA TYR A 257 6.29 -0.45 14.91
C TYR A 257 6.36 -1.31 13.65
N GLY A 258 6.78 -2.58 13.82
CA GLY A 258 6.98 -3.57 12.78
C GLY A 258 5.72 -4.32 12.37
N LEU A 259 5.93 -5.47 11.72
CA LEU A 259 4.84 -6.26 11.13
C LEU A 259 3.84 -6.79 12.16
N GLN A 260 4.30 -7.21 13.36
CA GLN A 260 3.37 -7.68 14.40
C GLN A 260 2.52 -6.52 14.94
N LYS A 261 3.12 -5.34 15.18
CA LYS A 261 2.36 -4.15 15.63
C LYS A 261 1.32 -3.73 14.59
N HIS A 262 1.62 -3.87 13.30
CA HIS A 262 0.67 -3.60 12.22
C HIS A 262 -0.58 -4.48 12.33
N VAL A 263 -0.39 -5.80 12.44
CA VAL A 263 -1.50 -6.77 12.57
C VAL A 263 -2.32 -6.50 13.83
N ASP A 264 -1.65 -6.32 14.98
CA ASP A 264 -2.31 -6.08 16.25
C ASP A 264 -3.10 -4.77 16.24
N PHE A 265 -2.53 -3.70 15.68
CA PHE A 265 -3.18 -2.40 15.58
C PHE A 265 -4.43 -2.45 14.69
N ALA A 266 -4.32 -3.08 13.53
CA ALA A 266 -5.47 -3.24 12.64
C ALA A 266 -6.60 -4.03 13.32
N ALA A 267 -6.26 -5.09 14.05
CA ALA A 267 -7.23 -5.88 14.84
C ALA A 267 -7.87 -5.06 15.97
N GLU A 268 -7.09 -4.25 16.70
CA GLU A 268 -7.57 -3.32 17.75
C GLU A 268 -8.61 -2.33 17.18
N HIS A 269 -8.43 -1.89 15.93
CA HIS A 269 -9.30 -0.95 15.24
C HIS A 269 -10.36 -1.60 14.35
N GLY A 270 -10.44 -2.95 14.31
CA GLY A 270 -11.40 -3.69 13.49
C GLY A 270 -11.27 -3.47 12.00
N LYS A 271 -10.05 -3.23 11.51
CA LYS A 271 -9.72 -2.96 10.10
C LYS A 271 -9.03 -4.16 9.45
N PRO A 272 -9.30 -4.42 8.17
CA PRO A 272 -8.45 -5.34 7.39
C PRO A 272 -7.06 -4.74 7.20
N ILE A 273 -6.06 -5.62 7.01
CA ILE A 273 -4.70 -5.21 6.67
C ILE A 273 -4.44 -5.29 5.17
N SER A 274 -3.39 -4.59 4.72
CA SER A 274 -2.85 -4.67 3.37
C SER A 274 -1.33 -4.51 3.37
N PHE A 275 -0.70 -4.93 2.28
CA PHE A 275 0.70 -4.63 1.97
C PHE A 275 0.77 -3.99 0.58
N PRO A 276 0.53 -2.65 0.47
CA PRO A 276 0.56 -1.95 -0.81
C PRO A 276 1.93 -1.96 -1.47
N GLU A 277 2.99 -1.92 -0.67
CA GLU A 277 4.37 -2.00 -1.14
C GLU A 277 5.20 -2.96 -0.29
N TRP A 278 5.86 -3.90 -0.95
CA TRP A 278 6.86 -4.73 -0.30
C TRP A 278 7.86 -5.29 -1.31
N GLY A 279 9.04 -5.66 -0.83
CA GLY A 279 10.06 -6.22 -1.69
C GLY A 279 11.45 -6.23 -1.05
N LEU A 280 12.42 -6.66 -1.85
CA LEU A 280 13.83 -6.62 -1.47
C LEU A 280 14.34 -5.18 -1.39
N PHE A 281 15.41 -4.94 -0.65
CA PHE A 281 16.06 -3.63 -0.66
C PHE A 281 17.55 -3.73 -0.26
N ARG A 282 17.87 -3.36 0.98
CA ARG A 282 19.26 -3.12 1.42
C ARG A 282 20.04 -4.37 1.77
N ASN A 283 19.37 -5.52 1.86
CA ASN A 283 19.99 -6.82 2.08
C ASN A 283 20.26 -7.60 0.77
N GLY A 284 20.01 -6.96 -0.39
CA GLY A 284 20.25 -7.52 -1.71
C GLY A 284 19.34 -8.69 -2.06
N ASP A 285 19.87 -9.68 -2.81
CA ASP A 285 19.14 -10.90 -3.17
C ASP A 285 18.96 -11.81 -1.94
N ASN A 286 17.86 -11.62 -1.20
CA ASN A 286 17.54 -12.30 0.05
C ASN A 286 16.33 -13.25 -0.10
N PRO A 287 16.54 -14.49 -0.53
CA PRO A 287 15.46 -15.47 -0.70
C PRO A 287 14.77 -15.85 0.62
N GLU A 288 15.45 -15.71 1.77
CA GLU A 288 14.85 -15.97 3.07
C GLU A 288 13.79 -14.92 3.42
N TYR A 289 14.09 -13.62 3.21
CA TYR A 289 13.10 -12.57 3.36
C TYR A 289 11.89 -12.80 2.44
N MET A 290 12.15 -13.11 1.16
CA MET A 290 11.11 -13.34 0.16
C MET A 290 10.15 -14.46 0.60
N ARG A 291 10.70 -15.58 1.04
CA ARG A 291 9.92 -16.72 1.54
C ARG A 291 9.12 -16.34 2.78
N ARG A 292 9.78 -15.73 3.77
CA ARG A 292 9.17 -15.38 5.06
C ARG A 292 8.06 -14.33 4.91
N MET A 293 8.24 -13.36 4.01
CA MET A 293 7.21 -12.35 3.76
C MET A 293 5.98 -12.97 3.08
N LEU A 294 6.15 -13.87 2.13
CA LEU A 294 5.03 -14.59 1.52
C LEU A 294 4.31 -15.48 2.54
N GLU A 295 5.04 -16.20 3.41
CA GLU A 295 4.46 -16.98 4.52
C GLU A 295 3.71 -16.08 5.54
N TRP A 296 4.18 -14.86 5.76
CA TRP A 296 3.54 -13.86 6.61
C TRP A 296 2.21 -13.39 6.00
N ILE A 297 2.23 -13.07 4.71
CA ILE A 297 1.05 -12.70 3.93
C ILE A 297 0.01 -13.83 3.96
N ASP A 298 0.41 -15.06 3.67
CA ASP A 298 -0.47 -16.23 3.70
C ASP A 298 -1.11 -16.43 5.09
N ARG A 299 -0.33 -16.31 6.15
CA ARG A 299 -0.80 -16.49 7.53
C ARG A 299 -1.79 -15.42 8.00
N HIS A 300 -1.61 -14.17 7.58
CA HIS A 300 -2.38 -13.03 8.09
C HIS A 300 -3.47 -12.56 7.13
N GLU A 301 -3.58 -13.18 5.97
CA GLU A 301 -4.67 -12.99 5.00
C GLU A 301 -5.04 -11.52 4.77
N PRO A 302 -4.06 -10.66 4.33
CA PRO A 302 -4.38 -9.27 4.02
C PRO A 302 -5.45 -9.18 2.93
N LEU A 303 -6.20 -8.08 2.92
CA LEU A 303 -7.18 -7.81 1.88
C LEU A 303 -6.53 -7.84 0.49
N TYR A 304 -5.31 -7.30 0.39
CA TYR A 304 -4.48 -7.37 -0.80
C TYR A 304 -3.00 -7.19 -0.47
N GLN A 305 -2.16 -7.59 -1.41
CA GLN A 305 -0.73 -7.29 -1.42
C GLN A 305 -0.24 -6.99 -2.83
N THR A 306 0.76 -6.10 -2.96
CA THR A 306 1.43 -5.81 -4.21
C THR A 306 2.95 -5.77 -4.02
N VAL A 307 3.65 -6.69 -4.70
CA VAL A 307 5.12 -6.64 -4.72
C VAL A 307 5.58 -5.47 -5.59
N THR A 308 6.58 -4.72 -5.11
CA THR A 308 7.22 -3.65 -5.89
C THR A 308 8.27 -4.26 -6.80
N ASP A 309 8.01 -4.30 -8.11
CA ASP A 309 8.86 -5.07 -9.04
C ASP A 309 9.66 -4.18 -10.01
N TYR A 310 10.61 -3.45 -9.46
CA TYR A 310 11.71 -2.80 -10.18
C TYR A 310 12.99 -2.91 -9.34
N CYS A 311 14.18 -2.71 -9.93
CA CYS A 311 15.43 -2.77 -9.16
C CYS A 311 15.57 -1.60 -8.18
N PRO A 312 15.99 -1.88 -6.91
CA PRO A 312 16.51 -3.14 -6.40
C PRO A 312 15.45 -4.09 -5.81
N HIS A 313 14.19 -3.71 -5.78
CA HIS A 313 13.13 -4.34 -4.99
C HIS A 313 12.55 -5.61 -5.63
N GLY A 314 12.55 -5.64 -6.95
CA GLY A 314 11.79 -6.61 -7.74
C GLY A 314 12.45 -7.97 -7.90
N VAL A 315 11.63 -8.90 -8.34
CA VAL A 315 12.00 -10.30 -8.56
C VAL A 315 11.87 -10.75 -10.01
N TRP A 316 11.05 -10.09 -10.81
CA TRP A 316 10.84 -10.38 -12.22
C TRP A 316 11.56 -9.39 -13.14
N GLN A 317 11.40 -8.08 -12.91
CA GLN A 317 12.06 -7.04 -13.70
C GLN A 317 13.49 -6.72 -13.22
N CYS A 318 13.91 -7.28 -12.08
CA CYS A 318 15.23 -7.04 -11.50
C CYS A 318 16.12 -8.29 -11.58
N THR A 319 17.03 -8.33 -12.54
CA THR A 319 17.95 -9.46 -12.73
C THR A 319 19.00 -9.60 -11.62
N SER A 320 19.10 -8.65 -10.71
CA SER A 320 20.04 -8.69 -9.57
C SER A 320 19.60 -9.64 -8.46
N ASN A 321 18.35 -10.14 -8.49
CA ASN A 321 17.73 -10.92 -7.42
C ASN A 321 17.32 -12.35 -7.86
N PRO A 322 18.22 -13.16 -8.48
CA PRO A 322 17.83 -14.42 -9.11
C PRO A 322 17.31 -15.48 -8.12
N ARG A 323 17.85 -15.55 -6.89
CA ARG A 323 17.43 -16.53 -5.89
C ARG A 323 16.06 -16.18 -5.31
N SER A 324 15.84 -14.92 -5.01
CA SER A 324 14.54 -14.42 -4.53
C SER A 324 13.47 -14.53 -5.62
N SER A 325 13.84 -14.34 -6.87
CA SER A 325 12.99 -14.54 -8.05
C SER A 325 12.47 -15.97 -8.15
N GLU A 326 13.37 -16.96 -7.93
CA GLU A 326 13.01 -18.39 -7.94
C GLU A 326 12.01 -18.72 -6.81
N VAL A 327 12.28 -18.24 -5.59
CA VAL A 327 11.40 -18.43 -4.43
C VAL A 327 10.03 -17.81 -4.68
N PHE A 328 9.97 -16.54 -5.10
CA PHE A 328 8.72 -15.86 -5.38
C PHE A 328 7.89 -16.58 -6.42
N ARG A 329 8.53 -16.95 -7.53
CA ARG A 329 7.86 -17.68 -8.61
C ARG A 329 7.29 -19.02 -8.16
N SER A 330 8.06 -19.81 -7.41
CA SER A 330 7.63 -21.12 -6.90
C SER A 330 6.39 -20.97 -6.02
N MET A 331 6.47 -20.12 -4.99
CA MET A 331 5.39 -19.95 -4.02
C MET A 331 4.12 -19.38 -4.68
N MET A 332 4.24 -18.37 -5.54
CA MET A 332 3.09 -17.79 -6.23
C MET A 332 2.44 -18.76 -7.23
N THR A 333 3.22 -19.67 -7.83
CA THR A 333 2.68 -20.71 -8.71
C THR A 333 1.94 -21.79 -7.89
N GLU A 334 2.43 -22.13 -6.70
CA GLU A 334 1.77 -23.06 -5.78
C GLU A 334 0.44 -22.52 -5.27
N LEU A 335 0.38 -21.23 -4.90
CA LEU A 335 -0.85 -20.56 -4.49
C LEU A 335 -1.91 -20.50 -5.61
N ALA A 336 -1.48 -20.49 -6.86
CA ALA A 336 -2.38 -20.49 -8.02
C ALA A 336 -2.81 -21.89 -8.47
N ALA A 337 -2.18 -22.96 -7.94
CA ALA A 337 -2.56 -24.31 -8.29
C ALA A 337 -3.94 -24.64 -7.67
N PRO A 338 -4.90 -25.15 -8.43
CA PRO A 338 -6.17 -25.61 -7.86
C PRO A 338 -5.85 -26.69 -6.81
N ASP A 339 -6.52 -26.62 -5.66
CA ASP A 339 -6.40 -27.61 -4.59
C ASP A 339 -6.37 -29.03 -5.18
N ALA A 340 -5.23 -29.70 -5.08
CA ALA A 340 -5.17 -31.11 -5.45
C ALA A 340 -6.21 -31.85 -4.60
N PRO A 341 -7.09 -32.68 -5.19
CA PRO A 341 -8.08 -33.39 -4.41
C PRO A 341 -7.34 -34.13 -3.29
N SER A 342 -7.75 -33.84 -2.05
CA SER A 342 -7.22 -34.51 -0.85
C SER A 342 -7.15 -36.01 -1.13
N PRO A 343 -6.01 -36.68 -0.96
CA PRO A 343 -5.95 -38.11 -1.22
C PRO A 343 -7.02 -38.79 -0.37
N ASP A 344 -7.90 -39.50 -1.06
CA ASP A 344 -8.95 -40.30 -0.44
C ASP A 344 -8.30 -41.10 0.72
N PRO A 345 -8.89 -41.11 1.93
CA PRO A 345 -8.29 -41.82 3.04
C PRO A 345 -8.10 -43.28 2.61
N THR A 346 -6.86 -43.68 2.48
CA THR A 346 -6.47 -45.07 2.19
C THR A 346 -7.22 -45.98 3.17
N PRO A 347 -7.99 -46.97 2.70
CA PRO A 347 -8.71 -47.85 3.61
C PRO A 347 -7.70 -48.49 4.55
N THR A 348 -7.92 -48.28 5.83
CA THR A 348 -7.13 -48.87 6.92
C THR A 348 -7.06 -50.37 6.70
N ALA A 349 -5.84 -50.88 6.42
CA ALA A 349 -5.61 -52.30 6.33
C ALA A 349 -5.95 -52.95 7.67
N THR A 350 -6.80 -53.94 7.62
CA THR A 350 -7.24 -54.78 8.72
C THR A 350 -6.02 -55.39 9.41
N ASP A 351 -5.98 -55.30 10.74
CA ASP A 351 -4.97 -55.87 11.65
C ASP A 351 -4.61 -57.29 11.28
N THR A 352 -3.35 -57.52 10.95
CA THR A 352 -2.70 -58.84 10.98
C THR A 352 -1.89 -58.88 12.28
N PRO A 353 -2.00 -59.96 13.11
CA PRO A 353 -1.37 -59.99 14.40
C PRO A 353 0.18 -60.07 14.28
N ASP A 354 0.79 -59.28 15.14
CA ASP A 354 2.22 -59.05 15.35
C ASP A 354 3.00 -60.33 15.70
N PRO A 355 4.13 -60.65 15.06
CA PRO A 355 5.06 -61.69 15.55
C PRO A 355 5.93 -61.12 16.67
N THR A 356 6.03 -61.91 17.75
CA THR A 356 6.81 -61.74 18.98
C THR A 356 8.26 -61.28 18.72
N PRO A 357 8.79 -60.26 19.42
CA PRO A 357 10.16 -59.78 19.22
C PRO A 357 11.22 -60.74 19.81
N THR A 358 12.22 -61.01 19.01
CA THR A 358 13.48 -61.64 19.42
C THR A 358 14.45 -60.56 19.93
N PRO A 359 15.21 -60.83 21.02
CA PRO A 359 16.11 -59.83 21.60
C PRO A 359 17.33 -59.56 20.72
N SER A 360 17.62 -58.29 20.44
CA SER A 360 18.81 -57.83 19.73
C SER A 360 19.95 -57.51 20.69
N GLU A 361 21.14 -57.96 20.33
CA GLU A 361 22.43 -57.70 20.99
C GLU A 361 22.83 -56.20 20.88
N PRO A 362 23.67 -55.72 21.82
CA PRO A 362 24.11 -54.31 21.86
C PRO A 362 25.21 -53.98 20.85
N VAL A 363 25.03 -52.94 20.10
CA VAL A 363 26.04 -52.37 19.19
C VAL A 363 26.90 -51.34 19.93
N PRO A 364 28.24 -51.33 19.76
CA PRO A 364 29.13 -50.40 20.46
C PRO A 364 29.12 -49.00 19.86
N SER A 365 29.19 -47.98 20.74
CA SER A 365 29.36 -46.56 20.43
C SER A 365 30.66 -46.24 19.69
N PRO A 366 30.65 -45.36 18.71
CA PRO A 366 31.88 -44.77 18.19
C PRO A 366 32.29 -43.54 18.97
N SER A 367 33.60 -43.48 19.22
CA SER A 367 34.35 -42.45 19.93
C SER A 367 34.39 -41.11 19.17
N ALA A 368 34.37 -40.01 19.93
CA ALA A 368 34.56 -38.65 19.48
C ALA A 368 35.99 -38.37 18.98
N PRO A 369 36.19 -37.49 18.01
CA PRO A 369 37.49 -36.86 17.79
C PRO A 369 37.58 -35.48 18.43
N SER A 370 38.75 -35.27 19.03
CA SER A 370 39.26 -34.08 19.71
C SER A 370 39.65 -32.93 18.75
N PRO A 371 39.84 -31.70 19.23
CA PRO A 371 39.88 -30.49 18.45
C PRO A 371 41.27 -30.11 17.95
N ALA A 372 41.34 -29.37 16.84
CA ALA A 372 42.52 -28.63 16.43
C ALA A 372 42.17 -27.19 16.01
N ALA A 373 42.67 -26.22 16.74
CA ALA A 373 43.00 -24.89 16.26
C ALA A 373 44.43 -24.91 15.69
N PRO A 374 44.91 -23.93 14.93
CA PRO A 374 44.95 -22.50 15.27
C PRO A 374 44.73 -21.47 14.10
N SER A 375 44.47 -20.29 14.53
CA SER A 375 44.64 -18.97 13.96
C SER A 375 45.66 -18.78 12.84
N LEU A 376 45.32 -18.00 11.83
CA LEU A 376 46.24 -17.05 11.21
C LEU A 376 45.53 -15.76 10.82
N SER A 377 46.19 -14.67 11.16
CA SER A 377 45.82 -13.27 11.14
C SER A 377 45.66 -12.70 9.73
N ALA A 378 44.84 -11.64 9.67
CA ALA A 378 44.63 -10.71 8.57
C ALA A 378 45.89 -9.95 8.10
N PRO A 379 45.82 -9.28 6.96
CA PRO A 379 46.15 -7.88 6.96
C PRO A 379 45.07 -6.97 6.40
N SER A 380 44.91 -5.83 7.04
CA SER A 380 44.20 -4.65 6.55
C SER A 380 44.83 -4.12 5.26
N PRO A 381 44.05 -3.58 4.33
CA PRO A 381 44.54 -2.58 3.41
C PRO A 381 44.14 -1.17 3.85
N SER A 382 45.19 -0.33 3.81
CA SER A 382 45.19 1.11 4.02
C SER A 382 44.31 1.85 3.02
N ALA A 383 43.78 2.96 3.53
CA ALA A 383 43.18 4.04 2.75
C ALA A 383 44.22 4.73 1.84
N THR A 384 43.80 5.05 0.65
CA THR A 384 44.21 6.21 -0.17
C THR A 384 43.41 6.18 -1.47
N ASP A 385 42.71 7.20 -1.78
CA ASP A 385 42.84 8.32 -2.63
C ASP A 385 41.50 8.89 -3.07
N THR A 386 41.26 10.10 -2.65
CA THR A 386 40.20 10.99 -3.19
C THR A 386 40.71 11.61 -4.49
N PRO A 387 39.99 11.58 -5.61
CA PRO A 387 40.23 12.50 -6.71
C PRO A 387 39.35 13.75 -6.57
N SER A 388 40.02 14.88 -6.53
CA SER A 388 39.51 16.23 -6.68
C SER A 388 38.87 16.47 -8.05
N PRO A 389 37.77 17.22 -8.18
CA PRO A 389 37.20 17.52 -9.48
C PRO A 389 37.99 18.62 -10.20
N GLY A 390 38.57 18.26 -11.33
CA GLY A 390 39.16 19.21 -12.24
C GLY A 390 38.11 19.99 -13.02
N ALA A 391 38.13 21.31 -12.88
CA ALA A 391 37.37 22.22 -13.72
C ALA A 391 38.00 22.30 -15.10
N GLY A 392 37.29 21.90 -16.16
CA GLY A 392 37.59 22.16 -17.55
C GLY A 392 36.53 23.08 -18.14
N ALA A 393 36.85 24.35 -18.28
CA ALA A 393 36.04 25.33 -19.01
C ALA A 393 36.33 25.25 -20.51
N GLY A 394 35.31 24.93 -21.31
CA GLY A 394 35.30 25.11 -22.78
C GLY A 394 34.34 26.21 -23.18
N PRO A 395 34.53 26.94 -24.28
CA PRO A 395 33.82 28.14 -24.61
C PRO A 395 32.55 27.85 -25.43
N SER A 396 31.43 27.76 -24.79
CA SER A 396 30.10 28.05 -25.37
C SER A 396 29.08 27.95 -24.24
N GLY A 397 28.42 29.05 -23.93
CA GLY A 397 27.50 29.23 -22.78
C GLY A 397 26.25 28.32 -22.76
N ARG A 398 26.45 27.03 -22.62
CA ARG A 398 25.42 26.07 -22.30
C ARG A 398 25.77 25.41 -20.97
N TRP A 399 24.93 25.62 -19.99
CA TRP A 399 24.98 24.87 -18.74
C TRP A 399 23.94 23.76 -18.86
N CYS A 400 24.40 22.52 -18.81
CA CYS A 400 23.56 21.35 -18.74
C CYS A 400 23.64 20.78 -17.33
N VAL A 401 22.52 20.63 -16.64
CA VAL A 401 22.44 20.00 -15.34
C VAL A 401 21.86 18.61 -15.55
N SER A 402 22.67 17.59 -15.27
CA SER A 402 22.16 16.23 -15.09
C SER A 402 21.35 16.21 -13.81
N VAL A 403 20.05 15.99 -13.90
CA VAL A 403 19.18 15.93 -12.74
C VAL A 403 19.36 14.57 -12.08
N PRO A 404 19.98 14.46 -10.90
CA PRO A 404 20.25 13.17 -10.25
C PRO A 404 18.97 12.43 -9.78
N PHE A 405 17.82 13.01 -9.97
CA PHE A 405 16.51 12.47 -9.59
C PHE A 405 15.89 11.48 -10.58
N ALA A 406 16.49 11.33 -11.77
CA ALA A 406 15.97 10.41 -12.79
C ALA A 406 16.14 8.92 -12.44
N GLN A 407 16.72 8.57 -11.33
CA GLN A 407 16.87 7.16 -10.93
C GLN A 407 15.56 6.51 -10.45
N TRP A 408 14.57 7.30 -10.07
CA TRP A 408 13.26 6.85 -9.58
C TRP A 408 12.14 6.95 -10.60
N LEU A 409 12.35 7.73 -11.65
CA LEU A 409 11.41 7.91 -12.75
C LEU A 409 11.92 7.06 -13.93
N GLY A 410 11.13 6.13 -14.42
CA GLY A 410 11.46 5.09 -15.39
C GLY A 410 12.39 5.44 -16.59
N PRO A 411 12.75 4.46 -17.44
CA PRO A 411 13.84 4.55 -18.41
C PRO A 411 13.78 5.73 -19.39
N TRP A 412 12.61 6.28 -19.64
CA TRP A 412 12.40 7.35 -20.61
C TRP A 412 12.80 8.76 -20.13
N LEU A 413 13.07 8.95 -18.83
CA LEU A 413 13.59 10.20 -18.26
C LEU A 413 15.12 10.19 -18.09
N ARG A 414 15.81 9.08 -18.34
CA ARG A 414 17.26 8.94 -18.17
C ARG A 414 18.11 9.78 -19.14
N GLU A 415 17.54 10.33 -20.20
CA GLU A 415 18.29 11.02 -21.28
C GLU A 415 17.97 12.51 -21.44
N ARG A 416 17.32 13.16 -20.49
CA ARG A 416 17.09 14.61 -20.60
C ARG A 416 18.04 15.39 -19.72
N GLU A 417 19.16 15.82 -20.32
CA GLU A 417 19.93 16.96 -19.84
C GLU A 417 19.11 18.24 -20.06
N ILE A 418 18.79 18.95 -18.98
CA ILE A 418 18.18 20.27 -19.10
C ILE A 418 19.29 21.28 -19.31
N CYS A 419 19.42 21.80 -20.53
CA CYS A 419 20.41 22.77 -20.89
C CYS A 419 19.80 24.19 -20.94
N PHE A 420 20.38 25.09 -20.16
CA PHE A 420 20.03 26.51 -20.20
C PHE A 420 20.99 27.26 -21.14
N ARG A 421 20.46 28.10 -22.02
CA ARG A 421 21.22 29.06 -22.78
C ARG A 421 21.18 30.42 -22.07
N HIS A 422 22.35 31.05 -21.94
CA HIS A 422 22.44 32.47 -21.66
C HIS A 422 22.16 33.28 -22.89
#